data_340c65e393dae155700685e64e613e19
#
_entry.id   340c65e393dae155700685e64e613e19
#
_cell.length_a   1.000
_cell.length_b   1.000
_cell.length_c   1.000
_cell.angle_alpha   90.00
_cell.angle_beta   90.00
_cell.angle_gamma   90.00
#
_symmetry.space_group_name_H-M   'P 1'
#
loop_
_entity.id
_entity.type
_entity.pdbx_description
1 polymer ?
#
loop_
_entity_poly.entity_id
_entity_poly.type
_entity_poly.pdbx_seq_one_letter_code
_entity_poly.pdbx_strand_id
1 'polypeptide(L)'
;MLDQSELKSKLRAISEANAAHHVLDILESNLRRMGATHILITGLPMPNRPIDNLVQRFRWPDQRNDGIESTSLSSNDSALMLGLGSNRARVWSITAGDMEHSDLLASAGEGSQIVVIPVTELYPFQAFVFASGHSLQVNKYDLANLEVLSAAAFSRLRELGVISGQRPGALSTRERRVLELTAYGKTAGEIADVLEISQRTVHAHLQNASVKLNASNKTHTVVEALRYGQISV
;
A
#
# COMPACT_ATOMS: atom_id res chain seq x y z
N MET A 1 13.91 6.60 -20.98
CA MET A 1 12.59 6.10 -21.46
C MET A 1 12.72 4.61 -21.68
N LEU A 2 11.90 3.80 -21.03
CA LEU A 2 11.79 2.36 -21.30
C LEU A 2 11.10 2.20 -22.66
N ASP A 3 11.77 1.53 -23.60
CA ASP A 3 11.10 1.12 -24.82
C ASP A 3 10.27 -0.16 -24.58
N GLN A 4 9.41 -0.51 -25.54
CA GLN A 4 8.54 -1.69 -25.41
C GLN A 4 9.33 -3.01 -25.31
N SER A 5 10.50 -3.10 -25.94
CA SER A 5 11.34 -4.30 -25.89
C SER A 5 11.94 -4.46 -24.52
N GLU A 6 12.42 -3.37 -23.93
CA GLU A 6 12.99 -3.36 -22.59
C GLU A 6 11.93 -3.67 -21.52
N LEU A 7 10.72 -3.12 -21.64
CA LEU A 7 9.60 -3.45 -20.75
C LEU A 7 9.27 -4.95 -20.80
N LYS A 8 9.14 -5.53 -21.99
CA LYS A 8 8.88 -6.96 -22.16
C LYS A 8 9.99 -7.82 -21.55
N SER A 9 11.24 -7.45 -21.74
CA SER A 9 12.40 -8.16 -21.17
C SER A 9 12.32 -8.14 -19.63
N LYS A 10 12.00 -7.01 -19.01
CA LYS A 10 11.87 -6.89 -17.55
C LYS A 10 10.68 -7.64 -16.97
N LEU A 11 9.54 -7.59 -17.65
CA LEU A 11 8.37 -8.38 -17.26
C LEU A 11 8.68 -9.88 -17.29
N ARG A 12 9.40 -10.34 -18.32
CA ARG A 12 9.86 -11.72 -18.39
C ARG A 12 10.82 -12.04 -17.24
N ALA A 13 11.82 -11.21 -16.99
CA ALA A 13 12.76 -11.40 -15.90
C ALA A 13 12.06 -11.46 -14.53
N ILE A 14 11.04 -10.63 -14.30
CA ILE A 14 10.20 -10.68 -13.08
C ILE A 14 9.46 -12.03 -13.00
N SER A 15 8.83 -12.48 -14.08
CA SER A 15 8.05 -13.73 -14.09
C SER A 15 8.91 -14.98 -13.89
N GLU A 16 10.16 -14.95 -14.37
CA GLU A 16 11.13 -16.05 -14.25
C GLU A 16 11.96 -16.00 -12.96
N ALA A 17 11.89 -14.89 -12.20
CA ALA A 17 12.65 -14.73 -10.95
C ALA A 17 12.20 -15.76 -9.92
N ASN A 18 13.15 -16.47 -9.31
CA ASN A 18 12.91 -17.50 -8.30
C ASN A 18 13.22 -17.02 -6.86
N ALA A 19 13.60 -15.76 -6.69
CA ALA A 19 13.89 -15.16 -5.40
C ALA A 19 13.39 -13.69 -5.35
N ALA A 20 12.90 -13.29 -4.19
CA ALA A 20 12.33 -11.96 -3.98
C ALA A 20 13.30 -10.81 -4.29
N HIS A 21 14.57 -10.96 -3.91
CA HIS A 21 15.57 -9.92 -4.15
C HIS A 21 15.77 -9.63 -5.64
N HIS A 22 15.71 -10.63 -6.52
CA HIS A 22 15.80 -10.43 -7.97
C HIS A 22 14.64 -9.57 -8.50
N VAL A 23 13.41 -9.82 -8.01
CA VAL A 23 12.22 -9.03 -8.37
C VAL A 23 12.40 -7.57 -7.91
N LEU A 24 12.81 -7.39 -6.66
CA LEU A 24 12.99 -6.06 -6.06
C LEU A 24 14.14 -5.29 -6.73
N ASP A 25 15.23 -5.96 -7.11
CA ASP A 25 16.36 -5.35 -7.81
C ASP A 25 15.96 -4.82 -9.20
N ILE A 26 15.06 -5.49 -9.89
CA ILE A 26 14.51 -5.01 -11.17
C ILE A 26 13.73 -3.71 -10.96
N LEU A 27 12.86 -3.61 -9.96
CA LEU A 27 12.14 -2.38 -9.65
C LEU A 27 13.09 -1.27 -9.21
N GLU A 28 13.97 -1.53 -8.26
CA GLU A 28 14.93 -0.57 -7.73
C GLU A 28 15.82 -0.01 -8.85
N SER A 29 16.38 -0.86 -9.70
CA SER A 29 17.26 -0.44 -10.80
C SER A 29 16.54 0.48 -11.79
N ASN A 30 15.25 0.25 -12.05
CA ASN A 30 14.46 1.13 -12.90
C ASN A 30 14.23 2.51 -12.29
N LEU A 31 13.87 2.57 -11.02
CA LEU A 31 13.67 3.82 -10.30
C LEU A 31 14.98 4.62 -10.19
N ARG A 32 16.10 3.94 -9.87
CA ARG A 32 17.43 4.58 -9.82
C ARG A 32 17.87 5.14 -11.16
N ARG A 33 17.59 4.43 -12.25
CA ARG A 33 17.90 4.92 -13.61
C ARG A 33 17.11 6.17 -13.98
N MET A 34 15.93 6.38 -13.39
CA MET A 34 15.14 7.59 -13.55
C MET A 34 15.58 8.72 -12.62
N GLY A 35 16.58 8.50 -11.77
CA GLY A 35 17.12 9.50 -10.84
C GLY A 35 16.60 9.40 -9.42
N ALA A 36 15.92 8.32 -9.05
CA ALA A 36 15.49 8.10 -7.68
C ALA A 36 16.69 7.83 -6.75
N THR A 37 16.75 8.56 -5.65
CA THR A 37 17.71 8.37 -4.57
C THR A 37 17.07 7.71 -3.35
N HIS A 38 15.78 7.97 -3.12
CA HIS A 38 14.99 7.43 -2.01
C HIS A 38 13.95 6.47 -2.59
N ILE A 39 13.90 5.25 -2.07
CA ILE A 39 13.00 4.21 -2.57
C ILE A 39 12.40 3.44 -1.40
N LEU A 40 11.07 3.33 -1.38
CA LEU A 40 10.32 2.48 -0.47
C LEU A 40 9.37 1.60 -1.28
N ILE A 41 9.50 0.30 -1.11
CA ILE A 41 8.58 -0.70 -1.67
C ILE A 41 7.97 -1.43 -0.49
N THR A 42 6.66 -1.29 -0.29
CA THR A 42 5.99 -1.79 0.90
C THR A 42 4.57 -2.26 0.63
N GLY A 43 4.09 -3.18 1.47
CA GLY A 43 2.67 -3.46 1.60
C GLY A 43 1.93 -2.30 2.25
N LEU A 44 0.61 -2.34 2.18
CA LEU A 44 -0.26 -1.33 2.75
C LEU A 44 -0.27 -1.44 4.28
N PRO A 45 0.11 -0.39 5.01
CA PRO A 45 0.10 -0.40 6.46
C PRO A 45 -1.32 -0.33 7.02
N MET A 46 -1.54 -0.96 8.16
CA MET A 46 -2.72 -0.69 8.98
C MET A 46 -2.53 0.62 9.77
N PRO A 47 -3.59 1.43 9.95
CA PRO A 47 -3.51 2.63 10.77
C PRO A 47 -2.93 2.35 12.16
N ASN A 48 -2.06 3.25 12.64
CA ASN A 48 -1.42 3.18 13.96
C ASN A 48 -0.60 1.89 14.22
N ARG A 49 -0.13 1.22 13.18
CA ARG A 49 0.83 0.10 13.29
C ARG A 49 2.10 0.41 12.51
N PRO A 50 3.27 0.01 13.01
CA PRO A 50 4.50 0.13 12.27
C PRO A 50 4.43 -0.70 10.99
N ILE A 51 5.10 -0.23 9.94
CA ILE A 51 5.09 -0.87 8.62
C ILE A 51 6.24 -1.85 8.40
N ASP A 52 7.11 -2.03 9.38
CA ASP A 52 8.38 -2.77 9.27
C ASP A 52 8.24 -4.14 8.63
N ASN A 53 7.22 -4.89 9.07
CA ASN A 53 6.94 -6.22 8.54
C ASN A 53 6.35 -6.21 7.11
N LEU A 54 5.99 -5.04 6.60
CA LEU A 54 5.40 -4.85 5.27
C LEU A 54 6.42 -4.31 4.28
N VAL A 55 7.52 -3.71 4.77
CA VAL A 55 8.57 -3.15 3.95
C VAL A 55 9.32 -4.28 3.24
N GLN A 56 9.29 -4.25 1.92
CA GLN A 56 10.01 -5.19 1.07
C GLN A 56 11.38 -4.64 0.68
N ARG A 57 11.47 -3.33 0.49
CA ARG A 57 12.72 -2.63 0.16
C ARG A 57 12.68 -1.22 0.70
N PHE A 58 13.75 -0.82 1.39
CA PHE A 58 13.98 0.54 1.85
C PHE A 58 15.39 0.97 1.47
N ARG A 59 15.53 2.10 0.79
CA ARG A 59 16.80 2.69 0.35
C ARG A 59 16.75 4.19 0.56
N TRP A 60 17.58 4.69 1.47
CA TRP A 60 17.71 6.09 1.82
C TRP A 60 19.19 6.47 1.87
N PRO A 61 19.65 7.49 1.14
CA PRO A 61 21.08 7.78 1.02
C PRO A 61 21.70 8.38 2.28
N ASP A 62 20.95 9.13 3.06
CA ASP A 62 21.44 9.80 4.27
C ASP A 62 21.11 9.03 5.54
N GLN A 63 21.72 7.87 5.71
CA GLN A 63 21.83 7.26 7.04
C GLN A 63 23.02 7.91 7.80
N ARG A 64 22.99 9.22 7.99
CA ARG A 64 23.69 9.82 9.12
C ARG A 64 22.92 9.37 10.35
N ASN A 65 23.60 9.16 11.47
CA ASN A 65 23.17 8.59 12.75
C ASN A 65 21.73 8.90 13.27
N ASP A 66 20.97 9.73 12.56
CA ASP A 66 19.57 10.11 12.80
C ASP A 66 18.67 9.74 11.60
N GLY A 67 19.08 8.79 10.75
CA GLY A 67 18.34 8.37 9.56
C GLY A 67 16.98 7.74 9.91
N ILE A 68 15.98 7.96 9.06
CA ILE A 68 14.71 7.24 9.14
C ILE A 68 15.02 5.75 8.97
N GLU A 69 14.97 5.02 10.07
CA GLU A 69 14.91 3.57 10.01
C GLU A 69 13.52 3.17 9.53
N SER A 70 13.41 2.08 8.77
CA SER A 70 12.09 1.54 8.40
C SER A 70 11.19 1.34 9.61
N THR A 71 11.78 1.10 10.77
CA THR A 71 11.15 0.95 12.09
C THR A 71 10.52 2.23 12.63
N SER A 72 10.91 3.42 12.14
CA SER A 72 10.34 4.70 12.56
C SER A 72 9.18 5.17 11.68
N LEU A 73 8.92 4.50 10.54
CA LEU A 73 7.86 4.88 9.64
C LEU A 73 6.48 4.62 10.25
N SER A 74 5.76 5.69 10.50
CA SER A 74 4.37 5.62 10.96
C SER A 74 3.43 5.31 9.81
N SER A 75 2.46 4.43 10.05
CA SER A 75 1.35 4.21 9.10
C SER A 75 0.51 5.46 8.84
N ASN A 76 0.66 6.50 9.65
CA ASN A 76 -0.02 7.79 9.51
C ASN A 76 0.82 8.83 8.77
N ASP A 77 2.02 8.48 8.29
CA ASP A 77 2.82 9.38 7.47
C ASP A 77 2.01 9.84 6.25
N SER A 78 1.99 11.15 5.99
CA SER A 78 1.14 11.74 4.96
C SER A 78 1.51 11.26 3.55
N ALA A 79 2.77 10.93 3.28
CA ALA A 79 3.19 10.34 2.01
C ALA A 79 2.59 8.95 1.81
N LEU A 80 2.55 8.13 2.87
CA LEU A 80 1.90 6.83 2.84
C LEU A 80 0.38 6.98 2.65
N MET A 81 -0.23 7.94 3.34
CA MET A 81 -1.67 8.22 3.23
C MET A 81 -2.06 8.74 1.84
N LEU A 82 -1.18 9.50 1.15
CA LEU A 82 -1.41 9.92 -0.23
C LEU A 82 -1.39 8.71 -1.21
N GLY A 83 -0.53 7.74 -0.95
CA GLY A 83 -0.53 6.47 -1.70
C GLY A 83 -1.82 5.67 -1.52
N LEU A 84 -2.42 5.72 -0.32
CA LEU A 84 -3.68 5.06 0.02
C LEU A 84 -4.91 5.74 -0.58
N GLY A 85 -4.88 7.06 -0.73
CA GLY A 85 -6.00 7.86 -1.24
C GLY A 85 -6.17 7.82 -2.76
N SER A 86 -5.28 7.13 -3.49
CA SER A 86 -5.31 7.07 -4.95
C SER A 86 -5.15 5.64 -5.44
N ASN A 87 -5.94 5.28 -6.44
CA ASN A 87 -5.77 4.04 -7.20
C ASN A 87 -4.94 4.22 -8.49
N ARG A 88 -4.30 5.39 -8.65
CA ARG A 88 -3.45 5.72 -9.81
C ARG A 88 -2.12 6.26 -9.37
N ALA A 89 -1.10 5.96 -10.13
CA ALA A 89 0.22 6.53 -9.94
C ALA A 89 0.20 8.06 -10.10
N ARG A 90 0.99 8.74 -9.29
CA ARG A 90 1.12 10.19 -9.26
C ARG A 90 2.58 10.61 -9.20
N VAL A 91 2.85 11.76 -9.81
CA VAL A 91 4.14 12.45 -9.75
C VAL A 91 3.89 13.90 -9.37
N TRP A 92 4.65 14.42 -8.40
CA TRP A 92 4.62 15.84 -8.02
C TRP A 92 5.97 16.27 -7.41
N SER A 93 6.16 17.56 -7.22
CA SER A 93 7.32 18.11 -6.52
C SER A 93 6.97 18.38 -5.06
N ILE A 94 7.91 18.06 -4.15
CA ILE A 94 7.76 18.31 -2.72
C ILE A 94 7.76 19.81 -2.46
N THR A 95 6.77 20.27 -1.70
CA THR A 95 6.69 21.63 -1.17
C THR A 95 7.01 21.66 0.32
N ALA A 96 7.29 22.85 0.87
CA ALA A 96 7.52 23.02 2.31
C ALA A 96 6.34 22.48 3.15
N GLY A 97 5.08 22.68 2.70
CA GLY A 97 3.89 22.19 3.39
C GLY A 97 3.78 20.66 3.41
N ASP A 98 4.29 19.98 2.39
CA ASP A 98 4.31 18.51 2.36
C ASP A 98 5.24 17.94 3.43
N MET A 99 6.35 18.63 3.73
CA MET A 99 7.36 18.18 4.67
C MET A 99 6.93 18.29 6.14
N GLU A 100 6.01 19.18 6.48
CA GLU A 100 5.50 19.36 7.84
C GLU A 100 4.78 18.13 8.40
N HIS A 101 4.30 17.26 7.52
CA HIS A 101 3.43 16.14 7.88
C HIS A 101 3.96 14.77 7.47
N SER A 102 5.24 14.72 7.02
CA SER A 102 5.87 13.48 6.57
C SER A 102 7.37 13.50 6.74
N ASP A 103 7.86 12.62 7.59
CA ASP A 103 9.30 12.40 7.74
C ASP A 103 9.94 11.87 6.44
N LEU A 104 9.20 11.07 5.67
CA LEU A 104 9.63 10.58 4.36
C LEU A 104 9.87 11.74 3.38
N LEU A 105 8.95 12.72 3.34
CA LEU A 105 9.06 13.85 2.43
C LEU A 105 10.11 14.85 2.91
N ALA A 106 10.19 15.09 4.23
CA ALA A 106 11.19 15.97 4.84
C ALA A 106 12.61 15.49 4.54
N SER A 107 12.85 14.19 4.61
CA SER A 107 14.19 13.63 4.33
C SER A 107 14.55 13.63 2.84
N ALA A 108 13.57 13.60 1.95
CA ALA A 108 13.80 13.71 0.51
C ALA A 108 14.13 15.15 0.08
N GLY A 109 13.69 16.15 0.85
CA GLY A 109 13.98 17.57 0.68
C GLY A 109 13.06 18.30 -0.29
N GLU A 110 12.86 19.60 -0.03
CA GLU A 110 12.06 20.48 -0.86
C GLU A 110 12.57 20.52 -2.32
N GLY A 111 11.64 20.58 -3.27
CA GLY A 111 11.95 20.60 -4.70
C GLY A 111 12.29 19.24 -5.30
N SER A 112 12.46 18.18 -4.49
CA SER A 112 12.58 16.81 -5.01
C SER A 112 11.30 16.39 -5.70
N GLN A 113 11.42 15.66 -6.81
CA GLN A 113 10.27 14.98 -7.40
C GLN A 113 9.96 13.70 -6.66
N ILE A 114 8.67 13.40 -6.56
CA ILE A 114 8.15 12.16 -6.00
C ILE A 114 7.34 11.43 -7.04
N VAL A 115 7.45 10.11 -7.02
CA VAL A 115 6.49 9.21 -7.66
C VAL A 115 5.92 8.26 -6.61
N VAL A 116 4.60 8.11 -6.62
CA VAL A 116 3.88 7.10 -5.82
C VAL A 116 3.06 6.24 -6.76
N ILE A 117 3.24 4.93 -6.67
CA ILE A 117 2.61 3.94 -7.52
C ILE A 117 1.85 2.97 -6.62
N PRO A 118 0.51 3.13 -6.49
CA PRO A 118 -0.31 2.17 -5.78
C PRO A 118 -0.43 0.87 -6.57
N VAL A 119 -0.43 -0.27 -5.89
CA VAL A 119 -0.64 -1.59 -6.46
C VAL A 119 -1.91 -2.15 -5.84
N THR A 120 -3.03 -2.01 -6.54
CA THR A 120 -4.37 -2.31 -6.04
C THR A 120 -5.00 -3.57 -6.67
N GLU A 121 -4.44 -4.05 -7.78
CA GLU A 121 -5.01 -5.15 -8.56
C GLU A 121 -4.86 -6.53 -7.92
N LEU A 122 -4.03 -6.64 -6.90
CA LEU A 122 -3.75 -7.91 -6.22
C LEU A 122 -4.70 -8.14 -5.04
N TYR A 123 -5.99 -7.94 -5.28
CA TYR A 123 -6.98 -8.21 -4.24
C TYR A 123 -6.72 -9.57 -3.55
N PRO A 124 -6.63 -9.63 -2.24
CA PRO A 124 -6.89 -8.63 -1.21
C PRO A 124 -5.67 -7.79 -0.77
N PHE A 125 -4.53 -7.93 -1.37
CA PHE A 125 -3.31 -7.25 -1.02
C PHE A 125 -3.25 -5.89 -1.72
N GLN A 126 -2.92 -4.87 -0.98
CA GLN A 126 -2.60 -3.57 -1.52
C GLN A 126 -1.18 -3.21 -1.12
N ALA A 127 -0.48 -2.55 -2.01
CA ALA A 127 0.89 -2.15 -1.80
C ALA A 127 1.15 -0.83 -2.53
N PHE A 128 2.30 -0.25 -2.32
CA PHE A 128 2.76 0.85 -3.13
C PHE A 128 4.27 0.88 -3.25
N VAL A 129 4.72 1.54 -4.31
CA VAL A 129 6.10 1.91 -4.54
C VAL A 129 6.20 3.43 -4.43
N PHE A 130 7.06 3.89 -3.56
CA PHE A 130 7.43 5.28 -3.40
C PHE A 130 8.87 5.47 -3.87
N ALA A 131 9.10 6.52 -4.64
CA ALA A 131 10.46 6.93 -4.95
C ALA A 131 10.55 8.46 -5.03
N SER A 132 11.68 9.02 -4.61
CA SER A 132 11.95 10.45 -4.73
C SER A 132 13.41 10.74 -5.04
N GLY A 133 13.67 11.96 -5.53
CA GLY A 133 15.01 12.47 -5.80
C GLY A 133 14.99 13.79 -6.56
N HIS A 134 16.02 14.61 -6.34
CA HIS A 134 16.18 15.88 -7.07
C HIS A 134 16.35 15.69 -8.59
N SER A 135 16.96 14.58 -8.98
CA SER A 135 17.20 14.24 -10.40
C SER A 135 16.12 13.28 -10.94
N LEU A 136 15.10 12.96 -10.16
CA LEU A 136 14.02 12.06 -10.60
C LEU A 136 13.24 12.71 -11.75
N GLN A 137 13.16 12.01 -12.87
CA GLN A 137 12.37 12.44 -14.03
C GLN A 137 11.49 11.28 -14.49
N VAL A 138 10.19 11.46 -14.35
CA VAL A 138 9.18 10.46 -14.71
C VAL A 138 8.16 11.12 -15.63
N ASN A 139 8.16 10.74 -16.89
CA ASN A 139 7.13 11.17 -17.83
C ASN A 139 5.91 10.22 -17.80
N LYS A 140 4.85 10.56 -18.52
CA LYS A 140 3.60 9.77 -18.51
C LYS A 140 3.77 8.31 -19.01
N TYR A 141 4.72 8.05 -19.90
CA TYR A 141 5.00 6.71 -20.40
C TYR A 141 5.81 5.91 -19.39
N ASP A 142 6.79 6.56 -18.74
CA ASP A 142 7.56 5.95 -17.64
C ASP A 142 6.63 5.59 -16.49
N LEU A 143 5.67 6.45 -16.15
CA LEU A 143 4.68 6.22 -15.10
C LEU A 143 3.84 4.97 -15.40
N ALA A 144 3.30 4.86 -16.62
CA ALA A 144 2.53 3.69 -17.03
C ALA A 144 3.38 2.39 -17.01
N ASN A 145 4.63 2.45 -17.45
CA ASN A 145 5.55 1.32 -17.39
C ASN A 145 5.86 0.91 -15.94
N LEU A 146 6.02 1.88 -15.05
CA LEU A 146 6.24 1.61 -13.61
C LEU A 146 5.01 0.98 -12.95
N GLU A 147 3.79 1.40 -13.32
CA GLU A 147 2.55 0.75 -12.84
C GLU A 147 2.53 -0.73 -13.21
N VAL A 148 2.78 -1.03 -14.50
CA VAL A 148 2.80 -2.42 -15.00
C VAL A 148 3.91 -3.24 -14.33
N LEU A 149 5.13 -2.70 -14.22
CA LEU A 149 6.24 -3.39 -13.57
C LEU A 149 5.97 -3.63 -12.08
N SER A 150 5.39 -2.65 -11.39
CA SER A 150 5.04 -2.78 -9.97
C SER A 150 3.98 -3.86 -9.75
N ALA A 151 2.91 -3.86 -10.55
CA ALA A 151 1.88 -4.89 -10.50
C ALA A 151 2.46 -6.30 -10.74
N ALA A 152 3.29 -6.47 -11.76
CA ALA A 152 3.96 -7.74 -12.07
C ALA A 152 4.90 -8.18 -10.93
N ALA A 153 5.68 -7.25 -10.38
CA ALA A 153 6.61 -7.53 -9.28
C ALA A 153 5.88 -8.01 -8.03
N PHE A 154 4.83 -7.31 -7.61
CA PHE A 154 4.06 -7.73 -6.44
C PHE A 154 3.28 -9.03 -6.67
N SER A 155 2.79 -9.28 -7.89
CA SER A 155 2.22 -10.58 -8.25
C SER A 155 3.25 -11.69 -8.05
N ARG A 156 4.48 -11.49 -8.53
CA ARG A 156 5.56 -12.48 -8.38
C ARG A 156 5.99 -12.68 -6.94
N LEU A 157 6.12 -11.60 -6.15
CA LEU A 157 6.43 -11.68 -4.71
C LEU A 157 5.38 -12.49 -3.95
N ARG A 158 4.11 -12.38 -4.33
CA ARG A 158 3.03 -13.18 -3.77
C ARG A 158 3.16 -14.67 -4.14
N GLU A 159 3.45 -14.98 -5.41
CA GLU A 159 3.69 -16.36 -5.86
C GLU A 159 4.88 -17.01 -5.15
N LEU A 160 5.92 -16.23 -4.86
CA LEU A 160 7.08 -16.66 -4.10
C LEU A 160 6.82 -16.81 -2.59
N GLY A 161 5.60 -16.50 -2.12
CA GLY A 161 5.21 -16.61 -0.71
C GLY A 161 5.83 -15.53 0.20
N VAL A 162 6.47 -14.51 -0.36
CA VAL A 162 7.10 -13.41 0.39
C VAL A 162 6.05 -12.47 0.94
N ILE A 163 4.98 -12.28 0.18
CA ILE A 163 3.83 -11.46 0.57
C ILE A 163 2.69 -12.42 0.88
N SER A 164 2.28 -12.45 2.14
CA SER A 164 1.12 -13.24 2.51
C SER A 164 -0.13 -12.64 1.85
N GLY A 165 -0.93 -13.47 1.19
CA GLY A 165 -2.25 -13.06 0.69
C GLY A 165 -3.27 -12.82 1.82
N GLN A 166 -2.82 -12.88 3.07
CA GLN A 166 -3.66 -12.55 4.22
C GLN A 166 -3.67 -11.04 4.40
N ARG A 167 -4.85 -10.48 4.34
CA ARG A 167 -5.11 -9.07 4.64
C ARG A 167 -4.71 -8.80 6.09
N PRO A 168 -4.04 -7.68 6.38
CA PRO A 168 -3.94 -7.20 7.74
C PRO A 168 -5.36 -7.16 8.35
N GLY A 169 -5.58 -7.86 9.46
CA GLY A 169 -6.90 -7.93 10.06
C GLY A 169 -7.95 -8.68 9.24
N ALA A 170 -7.56 -9.79 8.58
CA ALA A 170 -8.47 -10.58 7.76
C ALA A 170 -9.81 -10.88 8.45
N LEU A 171 -10.88 -10.30 7.91
CA LEU A 171 -12.22 -10.54 8.42
C LEU A 171 -12.68 -11.94 8.02
N SER A 172 -13.36 -12.62 8.94
CA SER A 172 -14.07 -13.85 8.60
C SER A 172 -15.21 -13.55 7.60
N THR A 173 -15.71 -14.57 6.93
CA THR A 173 -16.87 -14.45 6.02
C THR A 173 -18.09 -13.83 6.72
N ARG A 174 -18.33 -14.16 8.00
CA ARG A 174 -19.45 -13.61 8.75
C ARG A 174 -19.24 -12.15 9.15
N GLU A 175 -18.06 -11.77 9.60
CA GLU A 175 -17.70 -10.37 9.90
C GLU A 175 -17.84 -9.50 8.66
N ARG A 176 -17.34 -9.98 7.52
CA ARG A 176 -17.45 -9.29 6.24
C ARG A 176 -18.90 -9.05 5.85
N ARG A 177 -19.73 -10.09 5.92
CA ARG A 177 -21.14 -9.99 5.57
C ARG A 177 -21.91 -9.03 6.47
N VAL A 178 -21.62 -9.03 7.78
CA VAL A 178 -22.19 -8.06 8.73
C VAL A 178 -21.77 -6.64 8.38
N LEU A 179 -20.49 -6.41 8.04
CA LEU A 179 -20.01 -5.07 7.67
C LEU A 179 -20.57 -4.58 6.33
N GLU A 180 -20.73 -5.45 5.33
CA GLU A 180 -21.40 -5.11 4.07
C GLU A 180 -22.82 -4.60 4.32
N LEU A 181 -23.62 -5.36 5.06
CA LEU A 181 -24.99 -4.96 5.41
C LEU A 181 -25.01 -3.67 6.24
N THR A 182 -24.01 -3.49 7.11
CA THR A 182 -23.83 -2.24 7.86
C THR A 182 -23.51 -1.06 6.93
N ALA A 183 -22.68 -1.26 5.94
CA ALA A 183 -22.33 -0.24 4.94
C ALA A 183 -23.53 0.15 4.07
N TYR A 184 -24.46 -0.76 3.83
CA TYR A 184 -25.76 -0.48 3.22
C TYR A 184 -26.78 0.19 4.17
N GLY A 185 -26.36 0.59 5.37
CA GLY A 185 -27.19 1.33 6.31
C GLY A 185 -28.15 0.47 7.14
N LYS A 186 -28.04 -0.87 7.11
CA LYS A 186 -28.92 -1.74 7.90
C LYS A 186 -28.62 -1.65 9.41
N THR A 187 -29.69 -1.70 10.18
CA THR A 187 -29.64 -1.79 11.65
C THR A 187 -29.22 -3.19 12.10
N ALA A 188 -28.79 -3.32 13.35
CA ALA A 188 -28.43 -4.63 13.91
C ALA A 188 -29.61 -5.62 13.92
N GLY A 189 -30.85 -5.13 14.07
CA GLY A 189 -32.07 -5.92 13.96
C GLY A 189 -32.26 -6.49 12.57
N GLU A 190 -32.26 -5.61 11.55
CA GLU A 190 -32.39 -6.02 10.14
C GLU A 190 -31.27 -6.98 9.68
N ILE A 191 -30.05 -6.78 10.20
CA ILE A 191 -28.91 -7.67 9.92
C ILE A 191 -29.16 -9.04 10.56
N ALA A 192 -29.64 -9.05 11.79
CA ALA A 192 -29.97 -10.27 12.53
C ALA A 192 -31.02 -11.10 11.77
N ASP A 193 -32.07 -10.43 11.26
CA ASP A 193 -33.14 -11.07 10.48
C ASP A 193 -32.59 -11.61 9.14
N VAL A 194 -31.77 -10.84 8.42
CA VAL A 194 -31.18 -11.26 7.12
C VAL A 194 -30.21 -12.43 7.26
N LEU A 195 -29.48 -12.50 8.38
CA LEU A 195 -28.46 -13.53 8.58
C LEU A 195 -28.93 -14.70 9.47
N GLU A 196 -30.19 -14.65 9.93
CA GLU A 196 -30.80 -15.64 10.83
C GLU A 196 -29.94 -15.86 12.12
N ILE A 197 -29.50 -14.76 12.73
CA ILE A 197 -28.71 -14.75 13.98
C ILE A 197 -29.29 -13.76 14.98
N SER A 198 -28.83 -13.79 16.23
CA SER A 198 -29.26 -12.81 17.23
C SER A 198 -28.59 -11.45 16.99
N GLN A 199 -29.27 -10.34 17.39
CA GLN A 199 -28.65 -9.00 17.39
C GLN A 199 -27.35 -8.99 18.24
N ARG A 200 -27.30 -9.75 19.33
CA ARG A 200 -26.09 -9.92 20.15
C ARG A 200 -24.93 -10.49 19.32
N THR A 201 -25.23 -11.46 18.45
CA THR A 201 -24.24 -12.07 17.55
C THR A 201 -23.76 -11.07 16.51
N VAL A 202 -24.66 -10.23 15.97
CA VAL A 202 -24.29 -9.13 15.06
C VAL A 202 -23.32 -8.17 15.72
N HIS A 203 -23.62 -7.72 16.95
CA HIS A 203 -22.73 -6.86 17.73
C HIS A 203 -21.37 -7.52 18.00
N ALA A 204 -21.33 -8.81 18.31
CA ALA A 204 -20.08 -9.56 18.50
C ALA A 204 -19.23 -9.56 17.20
N HIS A 205 -19.83 -9.78 16.03
CA HIS A 205 -19.12 -9.71 14.75
C HIS A 205 -18.59 -8.31 14.45
N LEU A 206 -19.37 -7.26 14.72
CA LEU A 206 -18.93 -5.86 14.56
C LEU A 206 -17.75 -5.54 15.49
N GLN A 207 -17.80 -5.99 16.75
CA GLN A 207 -16.72 -5.79 17.71
C GLN A 207 -15.44 -6.51 17.28
N ASN A 208 -15.55 -7.77 16.88
CA ASN A 208 -14.41 -8.54 16.39
C ASN A 208 -13.77 -7.90 15.14
N ALA A 209 -14.60 -7.44 14.21
CA ALA A 209 -14.15 -6.73 13.03
C ALA A 209 -13.45 -5.41 13.39
N SER A 210 -14.00 -4.64 14.35
CA SER A 210 -13.39 -3.41 14.85
C SER A 210 -11.99 -3.65 15.44
N VAL A 211 -11.83 -4.69 16.24
CA VAL A 211 -10.54 -5.07 16.82
C VAL A 211 -9.55 -5.47 15.71
N LYS A 212 -9.98 -6.29 14.75
CA LYS A 212 -9.13 -6.75 13.65
C LYS A 212 -8.65 -5.60 12.75
N LEU A 213 -9.51 -4.60 12.54
CA LEU A 213 -9.23 -3.43 11.70
C LEU A 213 -8.63 -2.26 12.50
N ASN A 214 -8.40 -2.42 13.80
CA ASN A 214 -7.95 -1.38 14.71
C ASN A 214 -8.82 -0.10 14.63
N ALA A 215 -10.12 -0.28 14.52
CA ALA A 215 -11.08 0.80 14.37
C ALA A 215 -11.72 1.19 15.73
N SER A 216 -12.00 2.46 15.93
CA SER A 216 -12.50 3.03 17.19
C SER A 216 -14.02 2.99 17.33
N ASN A 217 -14.76 2.85 16.25
CA ASN A 217 -16.23 2.83 16.23
C ASN A 217 -16.77 2.14 14.97
N LYS A 218 -18.10 1.90 14.94
CA LYS A 218 -18.78 1.22 13.82
C LYS A 218 -18.49 1.86 12.45
N THR A 219 -18.59 3.19 12.37
CA THR A 219 -18.35 3.92 11.10
C THR A 219 -16.89 3.77 10.68
N HIS A 220 -15.95 3.95 11.59
CA HIS A 220 -14.53 3.76 11.34
C HIS A 220 -14.24 2.31 10.89
N THR A 221 -14.89 1.31 11.48
CA THR A 221 -14.75 -0.09 11.07
C THR A 221 -15.17 -0.31 9.61
N VAL A 222 -16.28 0.29 9.18
CA VAL A 222 -16.74 0.22 7.78
C VAL A 222 -15.76 0.91 6.85
N VAL A 223 -15.31 2.11 7.21
CA VAL A 223 -14.34 2.87 6.41
C VAL A 223 -13.03 2.09 6.23
N GLU A 224 -12.50 1.52 7.30
CA GLU A 224 -11.27 0.71 7.21
C GLU A 224 -11.49 -0.58 6.41
N ALA A 225 -12.64 -1.23 6.56
CA ALA A 225 -12.98 -2.41 5.75
C ALA A 225 -13.03 -2.11 4.24
N LEU A 226 -13.58 -0.94 3.86
CA LEU A 226 -13.59 -0.45 2.48
C LEU A 226 -12.18 -0.08 2.01
N ARG A 227 -11.44 0.67 2.84
CA ARG A 227 -10.06 1.10 2.54
C ARG A 227 -9.14 -0.07 2.25
N TYR A 228 -9.26 -1.16 3.02
CA TYR A 228 -8.48 -2.38 2.81
C TYR A 228 -9.13 -3.36 1.82
N GLY A 229 -10.18 -2.94 1.11
CA GLY A 229 -10.87 -3.78 0.13
C GLY A 229 -11.40 -5.09 0.74
N GLN A 230 -11.73 -5.09 2.03
CA GLN A 230 -12.26 -6.27 2.71
C GLN A 230 -13.76 -6.43 2.51
N ILE A 231 -14.43 -5.33 2.22
CA ILE A 231 -15.81 -5.28 1.75
C ILE A 231 -15.90 -4.36 0.54
N SER A 232 -16.96 -4.52 -0.25
CA SER A 232 -17.36 -3.63 -1.35
C SER A 232 -18.83 -3.26 -1.21
N VAL A 233 -19.21 -2.06 -1.61
CA VAL A 233 -20.58 -1.53 -1.63
C VAL A 233 -20.93 -1.00 -3.00
#